data_0d826a79fa11f02099b39310abbbe4f0
#
_entry.id   0d826a79fa11f02099b39310abbbe4f0
#
_cell.length_a   1.000
_cell.length_b   1.000
_cell.length_c   1.000
_cell.angle_alpha   90.00
_cell.angle_beta   90.00
_cell.angle_gamma   90.00
#
_symmetry.space_group_name_H-M   'P 1'
#
loop_
_entity.id
_entity.type
_entity.pdbx_description
1 polymer ?
#
loop_
_entity_poly.entity_id
_entity_poly.type
_entity_poly.pdbx_seq_one_letter_code
_entity_poly.pdbx_strand_id
1 'polypeptide(L)'
;MRENKSLLAEILDAALFFVVAVVLLFLPIRTACGTLDSLVAAIAVSVSVFALAKIKSGKKKKQQAASKRGEKVCKSLTYLGEEKRLEFFANALSRFSDVEIRDGYVQAGKKLVYPVFLPSGAIVSECARIHEICLRENVEAVIAAPEPPDKTAMQFIEGSKRLKILSGDKLYRLAADMPPLKES
;
A
#
# COMPACT_ATOMS: atom_id res chain seq x y z
N MET A 1 -1.04 9.64 -30.80
CA MET A 1 0.30 10.16 -31.14
C MET A 1 1.15 10.63 -29.94
N ARG A 2 0.59 10.90 -28.76
CA ARG A 2 1.34 11.30 -27.53
C ARG A 2 2.02 10.12 -26.80
N GLU A 3 1.48 8.91 -26.85
CA GLU A 3 2.06 7.74 -26.15
C GLU A 3 3.39 7.27 -26.72
N ASN A 4 3.59 7.33 -28.05
CA ASN A 4 4.85 6.90 -28.66
C ASN A 4 6.03 7.81 -28.35
N LYS A 5 5.81 9.10 -28.08
CA LYS A 5 6.90 10.03 -27.68
C LYS A 5 7.38 9.75 -26.25
N SER A 6 6.51 9.31 -25.34
CA SER A 6 6.89 8.97 -23.97
C SER A 6 7.69 7.67 -23.92
N LEU A 7 7.35 6.70 -24.76
CA LEU A 7 8.01 5.40 -24.84
C LEU A 7 9.42 5.53 -25.44
N LEU A 8 9.59 6.36 -26.47
CA LEU A 8 10.89 6.68 -27.05
C LEU A 8 11.82 7.41 -26.07
N ALA A 9 11.28 8.38 -25.31
CA ALA A 9 12.04 9.05 -24.26
C ALA A 9 12.48 8.11 -23.15
N GLU A 10 11.60 7.21 -22.68
CA GLU A 10 11.95 6.19 -21.68
C GLU A 10 13.03 5.22 -22.18
N ILE A 11 13.00 4.85 -23.45
CA ILE A 11 14.02 3.98 -24.07
C ILE A 11 15.37 4.71 -24.18
N LEU A 12 15.35 5.97 -24.58
CA LEU A 12 16.55 6.81 -24.71
C LEU A 12 17.22 7.05 -23.35
N ASP A 13 16.45 7.37 -22.32
CA ASP A 13 16.96 7.55 -20.97
C ASP A 13 17.54 6.24 -20.40
N ALA A 14 16.88 5.12 -20.67
CA ALA A 14 17.39 3.82 -20.27
C ALA A 14 18.69 3.43 -20.98
N ALA A 15 18.80 3.73 -22.27
CA ALA A 15 20.01 3.48 -23.06
C ALA A 15 21.15 4.37 -22.61
N LEU A 16 20.90 5.65 -22.37
CA LEU A 16 21.90 6.60 -21.86
C LEU A 16 22.44 6.17 -20.50
N PHE A 17 21.54 5.80 -19.58
CA PHE A 17 21.91 5.31 -18.24
C PHE A 17 22.76 4.04 -18.34
N PHE A 18 22.42 3.11 -19.24
CA PHE A 18 23.19 1.90 -19.46
C PHE A 18 24.61 2.19 -19.95
N VAL A 19 24.76 3.07 -20.94
CA VAL A 19 26.07 3.48 -21.49
C VAL A 19 26.94 4.13 -20.41
N VAL A 20 26.37 5.07 -19.63
CA VAL A 20 27.08 5.73 -18.53
C VAL A 20 27.52 4.72 -17.47
N ALA A 21 26.64 3.77 -17.08
CA ALA A 21 26.98 2.75 -16.11
C ALA A 21 28.10 1.82 -16.59
N VAL A 22 28.09 1.42 -17.87
CA VAL A 22 29.19 0.62 -18.46
C VAL A 22 30.51 1.38 -18.42
N VAL A 23 30.53 2.66 -18.82
CA VAL A 23 31.73 3.47 -18.83
C VAL A 23 32.30 3.67 -17.41
N LEU A 24 31.45 4.00 -16.43
CA LEU A 24 31.85 4.21 -15.05
C LEU A 24 32.40 2.93 -14.37
N LEU A 25 31.89 1.76 -14.74
CA LEU A 25 32.34 0.48 -14.20
C LEU A 25 33.59 -0.05 -14.93
N PHE A 26 33.74 0.28 -16.22
CA PHE A 26 34.86 -0.19 -17.02
C PHE A 26 36.19 0.34 -16.51
N LEU A 27 36.26 1.63 -16.16
CA LEU A 27 37.51 2.29 -15.74
C LEU A 27 38.17 1.64 -14.50
N PRO A 28 37.46 1.45 -13.36
CA PRO A 28 38.04 0.83 -12.17
C PRO A 28 38.31 -0.67 -12.36
N ILE A 29 37.52 -1.39 -13.17
CA ILE A 29 37.71 -2.82 -13.40
C ILE A 29 38.90 -3.07 -14.34
N ARG A 30 39.13 -2.17 -15.28
CA ARG A 30 40.28 -2.25 -16.20
C ARG A 30 41.62 -2.21 -15.46
N THR A 31 41.70 -1.51 -14.32
CA THR A 31 42.93 -1.44 -13.52
C THR A 31 43.23 -2.72 -12.75
N ALA A 32 42.17 -3.55 -12.49
CA ALA A 32 42.27 -4.80 -11.71
C ALA A 32 42.36 -6.05 -12.57
N CYS A 33 41.79 -6.03 -13.78
CA CYS A 33 41.69 -7.19 -14.67
C CYS A 33 42.11 -6.82 -16.08
N GLY A 34 42.38 -7.82 -16.95
CA GLY A 34 42.68 -7.57 -18.37
C GLY A 34 41.52 -6.87 -19.11
N THR A 35 41.80 -6.24 -20.23
CA THR A 35 40.83 -5.36 -20.95
C THR A 35 39.56 -6.06 -21.38
N LEU A 36 39.62 -7.33 -21.79
CA LEU A 36 38.46 -8.13 -22.22
C LEU A 36 37.58 -8.55 -21.02
N ASP A 37 38.20 -9.04 -19.96
CA ASP A 37 37.51 -9.49 -18.76
C ASP A 37 36.79 -8.34 -18.06
N SER A 38 37.39 -7.14 -18.06
CA SER A 38 36.82 -5.94 -17.49
C SER A 38 35.60 -5.46 -18.27
N LEU A 39 35.59 -5.61 -19.60
CA LEU A 39 34.44 -5.24 -20.43
C LEU A 39 33.25 -6.19 -20.17
N VAL A 40 33.52 -7.47 -20.13
CA VAL A 40 32.48 -8.50 -19.84
C VAL A 40 31.88 -8.31 -18.46
N ALA A 41 32.71 -8.09 -17.44
CA ALA A 41 32.26 -7.83 -16.08
C ALA A 41 31.43 -6.54 -15.98
N ALA A 42 31.85 -5.45 -16.61
CA ALA A 42 31.12 -4.19 -16.62
C ALA A 42 29.72 -4.32 -17.28
N ILE A 43 29.65 -5.04 -18.40
CA ILE A 43 28.37 -5.33 -19.06
C ILE A 43 27.46 -6.19 -18.16
N ALA A 44 27.98 -7.27 -17.57
CA ALA A 44 27.20 -8.16 -16.71
C ALA A 44 26.61 -7.42 -15.50
N VAL A 45 27.40 -6.59 -14.82
CA VAL A 45 26.93 -5.78 -13.69
C VAL A 45 25.88 -4.76 -14.15
N SER A 46 26.13 -4.07 -15.28
CA SER A 46 25.18 -3.08 -15.81
C SER A 46 23.83 -3.70 -16.19
N VAL A 47 23.81 -4.88 -16.81
CA VAL A 47 22.59 -5.62 -17.13
C VAL A 47 21.86 -6.02 -15.86
N SER A 48 22.58 -6.48 -14.84
CA SER A 48 21.99 -6.89 -13.55
C SER A 48 21.35 -5.69 -12.83
N VAL A 49 22.02 -4.55 -12.76
CA VAL A 49 21.49 -3.34 -12.15
C VAL A 49 20.25 -2.83 -12.91
N PHE A 50 20.31 -2.84 -14.25
CA PHE A 50 19.18 -2.44 -15.08
C PHE A 50 17.96 -3.37 -14.90
N ALA A 51 18.17 -4.68 -14.86
CA ALA A 51 17.12 -5.66 -14.61
C ALA A 51 16.45 -5.43 -13.24
N LEU A 52 17.26 -5.20 -12.19
CA LEU A 52 16.74 -4.93 -10.85
C LEU A 52 15.97 -3.59 -10.79
N ALA A 53 16.46 -2.55 -11.46
CA ALA A 53 15.79 -1.26 -11.54
C ALA A 53 14.43 -1.39 -12.26
N LYS A 54 14.37 -2.14 -13.36
CA LYS A 54 13.13 -2.40 -14.11
C LYS A 54 12.11 -3.19 -13.30
N ILE A 55 12.55 -4.22 -12.56
CA ILE A 55 11.69 -5.00 -11.65
C ILE A 55 11.12 -4.09 -10.56
N LYS A 56 11.96 -3.26 -9.93
CA LYS A 56 11.55 -2.32 -8.87
C LYS A 56 10.55 -1.27 -9.40
N SER A 57 10.80 -0.72 -10.58
CA SER A 57 9.91 0.23 -11.25
C SER A 57 8.56 -0.41 -11.60
N GLY A 58 8.56 -1.63 -12.15
CA GLY A 58 7.34 -2.37 -12.46
C GLY A 58 6.48 -2.67 -11.22
N LYS A 59 7.12 -3.05 -10.10
CA LYS A 59 6.42 -3.24 -8.81
C LYS A 59 5.80 -1.93 -8.33
N LYS A 60 6.52 -0.81 -8.43
CA LYS A 60 6.04 0.51 -8.02
C LYS A 60 4.83 0.96 -8.87
N LYS A 61 4.88 0.80 -10.19
CA LYS A 61 3.75 1.10 -11.11
C LYS A 61 2.51 0.27 -10.76
N LYS A 62 2.67 -1.04 -10.53
CA LYS A 62 1.56 -1.93 -10.11
C LYS A 62 0.96 -1.50 -8.76
N GLN A 63 1.79 -1.15 -7.79
CA GLN A 63 1.33 -0.68 -6.48
C GLN A 63 0.57 0.64 -6.58
N GLN A 64 1.02 1.58 -7.42
CA GLN A 64 0.32 2.84 -7.65
C GLN A 64 -1.03 2.64 -8.34
N ALA A 65 -1.10 1.73 -9.32
CA ALA A 65 -2.36 1.40 -9.99
C ALA A 65 -3.37 0.75 -9.01
N ALA A 66 -2.91 -0.17 -8.16
CA ALA A 66 -3.72 -0.78 -7.12
C ALA A 66 -4.21 0.28 -6.10
N SER A 67 -3.32 1.17 -5.64
CA SER A 67 -3.69 2.26 -4.73
C SER A 67 -4.77 3.17 -5.33
N LYS A 68 -4.64 3.61 -6.58
CA LYS A 68 -5.66 4.43 -7.27
C LYS A 68 -7.01 3.71 -7.42
N ARG A 69 -6.99 2.39 -7.71
CA ARG A 69 -8.22 1.60 -7.76
C ARG A 69 -8.88 1.52 -6.39
N GLY A 70 -8.11 1.22 -5.35
CA GLY A 70 -8.60 1.13 -3.98
C GLY A 70 -9.11 2.47 -3.44
N GLU A 71 -8.48 3.58 -3.80
CA GLU A 71 -8.97 4.93 -3.48
C GLU A 71 -10.38 5.17 -4.03
N LYS A 72 -10.64 4.76 -5.28
CA LYS A 72 -11.99 4.85 -5.86
C LYS A 72 -13.01 4.01 -5.08
N VAL A 73 -12.62 2.79 -4.70
CA VAL A 73 -13.48 1.92 -3.89
C VAL A 73 -13.73 2.54 -2.51
N CYS A 74 -12.73 3.06 -1.83
CA CYS A 74 -12.90 3.72 -0.54
C CYS A 74 -13.78 4.98 -0.65
N LYS A 75 -13.65 5.77 -1.73
CA LYS A 75 -14.54 6.89 -1.99
C LYS A 75 -15.99 6.43 -2.17
N SER A 76 -16.25 5.35 -2.89
CA SER A 76 -17.61 4.82 -3.00
C SER A 76 -18.15 4.32 -1.65
N LEU A 77 -17.32 3.68 -0.83
CA LEU A 77 -17.70 3.25 0.52
C LEU A 77 -18.09 4.40 1.45
N THR A 78 -17.53 5.60 1.25
CA THR A 78 -17.89 6.79 2.04
C THR A 78 -19.36 7.17 1.88
N TYR A 79 -19.94 6.92 0.71
CA TYR A 79 -21.34 7.22 0.42
C TYR A 79 -22.31 6.08 0.76
N LEU A 80 -21.79 4.91 1.15
CA LEU A 80 -22.62 3.77 1.56
C LEU A 80 -22.99 3.86 3.05
N GLY A 81 -24.12 3.24 3.41
CA GLY A 81 -24.51 3.06 4.80
C GLY A 81 -23.51 2.20 5.58
N GLU A 82 -23.57 2.29 6.90
CA GLU A 82 -22.67 1.58 7.81
C GLU A 82 -22.73 0.06 7.60
N GLU A 83 -23.91 -0.50 7.44
CA GLU A 83 -24.13 -1.94 7.22
C GLU A 83 -23.37 -2.46 5.99
N LYS A 84 -23.48 -1.77 4.86
CA LYS A 84 -22.75 -2.14 3.63
C LYS A 84 -21.23 -2.00 3.77
N ARG A 85 -20.76 -1.06 4.57
CA ARG A 85 -19.34 -0.94 4.90
C ARG A 85 -18.85 -2.11 5.73
N LEU A 86 -19.63 -2.51 6.75
CA LEU A 86 -19.32 -3.69 7.57
C LEU A 86 -19.30 -4.97 6.73
N GLU A 87 -20.28 -5.18 5.86
CA GLU A 87 -20.29 -6.30 4.93
C GLU A 87 -19.06 -6.33 4.02
N PHE A 88 -18.65 -5.17 3.51
CA PHE A 88 -17.44 -5.07 2.68
C PHE A 88 -16.20 -5.54 3.43
N PHE A 89 -15.99 -5.07 4.67
CA PHE A 89 -14.86 -5.49 5.50
C PHE A 89 -14.97 -6.95 5.94
N ALA A 90 -16.18 -7.43 6.24
CA ALA A 90 -16.40 -8.83 6.56
C ALA A 90 -16.03 -9.75 5.39
N ASN A 91 -16.48 -9.44 4.18
CA ASN A 91 -16.11 -10.18 2.97
C ASN A 91 -14.61 -10.15 2.68
N ALA A 92 -13.95 -9.06 3.03
CA ALA A 92 -12.52 -8.93 2.91
C ALA A 92 -11.76 -9.86 3.85
N LEU A 93 -12.18 -9.87 5.10
CA LEU A 93 -11.52 -10.57 6.19
C LEU A 93 -11.87 -12.06 6.24
N SER A 94 -13.02 -12.46 5.71
CA SER A 94 -13.47 -13.87 5.64
C SER A 94 -12.50 -14.79 4.89
N ARG A 95 -11.62 -14.22 4.05
CA ARG A 95 -10.56 -14.96 3.37
C ARG A 95 -9.43 -15.42 4.30
N PHE A 96 -9.32 -14.81 5.49
CA PHE A 96 -8.19 -15.00 6.39
C PHE A 96 -8.58 -15.55 7.75
N SER A 97 -9.83 -15.38 8.17
CA SER A 97 -10.32 -15.82 9.49
C SER A 97 -11.85 -15.93 9.49
N ASP A 98 -12.36 -16.60 10.50
CA ASP A 98 -13.80 -16.54 10.80
C ASP A 98 -14.17 -15.11 11.18
N VAL A 99 -15.28 -14.62 10.62
CA VAL A 99 -15.68 -13.23 10.71
C VAL A 99 -17.12 -13.14 11.20
N GLU A 100 -17.35 -12.28 12.17
CA GLU A 100 -18.67 -11.94 12.70
C GLU A 100 -18.89 -10.43 12.57
N ILE A 101 -20.02 -10.04 11.98
CA ILE A 101 -20.44 -8.64 11.94
C ILE A 101 -21.17 -8.34 13.23
N ARG A 102 -20.73 -7.30 13.94
CA ARG A 102 -21.38 -6.77 15.14
C ARG A 102 -21.74 -5.30 14.93
N ASP A 103 -22.46 -4.75 15.90
CA ASP A 103 -22.88 -3.35 15.86
C ASP A 103 -21.67 -2.39 15.81
N GLY A 104 -21.46 -1.80 14.64
CA GLY A 104 -20.38 -0.83 14.37
C GLY A 104 -19.01 -1.41 14.09
N TYR A 105 -18.79 -2.73 14.10
CA TYR A 105 -17.49 -3.33 13.78
C TYR A 105 -17.58 -4.76 13.24
N VAL A 106 -16.46 -5.20 12.68
CA VAL A 106 -16.27 -6.58 12.20
C VAL A 106 -15.26 -7.26 13.12
N GLN A 107 -15.64 -8.36 13.72
CA GLN A 107 -14.74 -9.18 14.52
C GLN A 107 -14.11 -10.25 13.63
N ALA A 108 -12.77 -10.31 13.62
CA ALA A 108 -11.99 -11.30 12.89
C ALA A 108 -11.04 -12.01 13.86
N GLY A 109 -11.45 -13.13 14.40
CA GLY A 109 -10.74 -13.81 15.47
C GLY A 109 -10.59 -12.93 16.73
N LYS A 110 -9.35 -12.62 17.14
CA LYS A 110 -9.05 -11.74 18.30
C LYS A 110 -8.88 -10.27 17.93
N LYS A 111 -9.26 -9.87 16.72
CA LYS A 111 -9.13 -8.48 16.25
C LYS A 111 -10.48 -7.92 15.90
N LEU A 112 -10.71 -6.66 16.27
CA LEU A 112 -11.86 -5.88 15.88
C LEU A 112 -11.46 -4.92 14.76
N VAL A 113 -12.29 -4.79 13.73
CA VAL A 113 -12.07 -3.83 12.65
C VAL A 113 -13.21 -2.83 12.63
N TYR A 114 -12.90 -1.58 12.87
CA TYR A 114 -13.83 -0.45 12.89
C TYR A 114 -13.69 0.36 11.60
N PRO A 115 -14.66 0.31 10.68
CA PRO A 115 -14.65 1.12 9.47
C PRO A 115 -15.13 2.56 9.79
N VAL A 116 -14.18 3.47 10.01
CA VAL A 116 -14.45 4.89 10.32
C VAL A 116 -14.31 5.71 9.04
N PHE A 117 -15.42 5.97 8.38
CA PHE A 117 -15.48 6.72 7.10
C PHE A 117 -16.05 8.13 7.32
N LEU A 118 -15.41 8.90 8.19
CA LEU A 118 -15.73 10.30 8.46
C LEU A 118 -14.89 11.23 7.57
N PRO A 119 -15.41 12.36 7.12
CA PRO A 119 -14.66 13.35 6.34
C PRO A 119 -13.43 13.90 7.05
N SER A 120 -13.47 13.96 8.38
CA SER A 120 -12.35 14.39 9.25
C SER A 120 -11.39 13.26 9.64
N GLY A 121 -11.60 12.04 9.13
CA GLY A 121 -10.90 10.85 9.64
C GLY A 121 -11.39 10.44 11.04
N ALA A 122 -10.62 9.54 11.69
CA ALA A 122 -10.94 9.12 13.06
C ALA A 122 -10.61 10.24 14.06
N ILE A 123 -11.53 10.49 14.98
CA ILE A 123 -11.39 11.49 16.03
C ILE A 123 -11.04 10.85 17.39
N VAL A 124 -10.43 11.62 18.30
CA VAL A 124 -9.93 11.11 19.60
C VAL A 124 -11.02 10.44 20.42
N SER A 125 -12.22 11.03 20.50
CA SER A 125 -13.33 10.46 21.28
C SER A 125 -13.74 9.07 20.79
N GLU A 126 -13.72 8.85 19.49
CA GLU A 126 -14.02 7.57 18.90
C GLU A 126 -12.89 6.56 19.14
N CYS A 127 -11.64 6.98 18.99
CA CYS A 127 -10.48 6.16 19.34
C CYS A 127 -10.50 5.74 20.81
N ALA A 128 -10.87 6.64 21.72
CA ALA A 128 -10.99 6.37 23.15
C ALA A 128 -12.09 5.35 23.45
N ARG A 129 -13.26 5.49 22.83
CA ARG A 129 -14.37 4.52 22.91
C ARG A 129 -13.96 3.13 22.46
N ILE A 130 -13.31 3.04 21.31
CA ILE A 130 -12.82 1.76 20.75
C ILE A 130 -11.74 1.16 21.69
N HIS A 131 -10.85 1.99 22.22
CA HIS A 131 -9.82 1.54 23.16
C HIS A 131 -10.41 0.95 24.45
N GLU A 132 -11.45 1.57 24.99
CA GLU A 132 -12.17 1.06 26.16
C GLU A 132 -12.76 -0.34 25.91
N ILE A 133 -13.37 -0.55 24.73
CA ILE A 133 -13.87 -1.86 24.32
C ILE A 133 -12.73 -2.89 24.24
N CYS A 134 -11.59 -2.49 23.65
CA CYS A 134 -10.40 -3.35 23.56
C CYS A 134 -9.86 -3.76 24.94
N LEU A 135 -9.90 -2.85 25.92
CA LEU A 135 -9.48 -3.16 27.29
C LEU A 135 -10.45 -4.13 27.96
N ARG A 136 -11.75 -3.87 27.84
CA ARG A 136 -12.81 -4.72 28.46
C ARG A 136 -12.82 -6.13 27.89
N GLU A 137 -12.68 -6.27 26.57
CA GLU A 137 -12.76 -7.55 25.89
C GLU A 137 -11.39 -8.24 25.70
N ASN A 138 -10.32 -7.59 26.12
CA ASN A 138 -8.94 -8.06 25.98
C ASN A 138 -8.56 -8.41 24.53
N VAL A 139 -8.88 -7.53 23.58
CA VAL A 139 -8.66 -7.67 22.14
C VAL A 139 -7.85 -6.50 21.57
N GLU A 140 -7.41 -6.63 20.33
CA GLU A 140 -6.81 -5.52 19.56
C GLU A 140 -7.84 -4.99 18.57
N ALA A 141 -7.79 -3.68 18.27
CA ALA A 141 -8.61 -3.09 17.22
C ALA A 141 -7.78 -2.43 16.12
N VAL A 142 -8.30 -2.52 14.91
CA VAL A 142 -7.81 -1.82 13.72
C VAL A 142 -8.87 -0.83 13.28
N ILE A 143 -8.52 0.45 13.30
CA ILE A 143 -9.37 1.52 12.79
C ILE A 143 -9.09 1.67 11.30
N ALA A 144 -10.06 1.36 10.46
CA ALA A 144 -9.93 1.50 9.01
C ALA A 144 -10.56 2.83 8.58
N ALA A 145 -9.72 3.82 8.25
CA ALA A 145 -10.15 5.15 7.85
C ALA A 145 -9.50 5.55 6.52
N PRO A 146 -10.26 6.00 5.50
CA PRO A 146 -9.68 6.45 4.23
C PRO A 146 -8.83 7.71 4.41
N GLU A 147 -9.28 8.63 5.25
CA GLU A 147 -8.53 9.83 5.60
C GLU A 147 -7.68 9.58 6.86
N PRO A 148 -6.46 10.15 6.92
CA PRO A 148 -5.64 10.04 8.12
C PRO A 148 -6.34 10.72 9.30
N PRO A 149 -6.23 10.15 10.51
CA PRO A 149 -6.79 10.77 11.69
C PRO A 149 -6.09 12.10 11.98
N ASP A 150 -6.74 12.93 12.78
CA ASP A 150 -6.13 14.17 13.26
C ASP A 150 -4.88 13.89 14.12
N LYS A 151 -4.09 14.94 14.36
CA LYS A 151 -2.81 14.83 15.07
C LYS A 151 -2.97 14.25 16.48
N THR A 152 -4.05 14.59 17.15
CA THR A 152 -4.35 14.18 18.52
C THR A 152 -4.80 12.71 18.57
N ALA A 153 -5.68 12.31 17.63
CA ALA A 153 -6.09 10.92 17.50
C ALA A 153 -4.91 10.02 17.12
N MET A 154 -4.00 10.50 16.25
CA MET A 154 -2.81 9.74 15.89
C MET A 154 -1.88 9.53 17.10
N GLN A 155 -1.63 10.55 17.89
CA GLN A 155 -0.86 10.44 19.13
C GLN A 155 -1.50 9.45 20.11
N PHE A 156 -2.83 9.49 20.25
CA PHE A 156 -3.56 8.54 21.09
C PHE A 156 -3.39 7.09 20.60
N ILE A 157 -3.53 6.85 19.29
CA ILE A 157 -3.37 5.54 18.70
C ILE A 157 -1.93 5.02 18.87
N GLU A 158 -0.93 5.86 18.63
CA GLU A 158 0.49 5.52 18.78
C GLU A 158 0.86 5.22 20.25
N GLY A 159 0.23 5.90 21.20
CA GLY A 159 0.38 5.61 22.64
C GLY A 159 -0.32 4.32 23.09
N SER A 160 -1.25 3.81 22.32
CA SER A 160 -2.01 2.59 22.64
C SER A 160 -1.37 1.35 22.05
N LYS A 161 -1.12 0.33 22.90
CA LYS A 161 -0.64 -0.98 22.43
C LYS A 161 -1.73 -1.81 21.73
N ARG A 162 -3.01 -1.43 21.88
CA ARG A 162 -4.17 -2.21 21.42
C ARG A 162 -4.83 -1.64 20.17
N LEU A 163 -4.54 -0.39 19.83
CA LEU A 163 -5.08 0.25 18.63
C LEU A 163 -4.06 0.28 17.51
N LYS A 164 -4.53 0.03 16.30
CA LYS A 164 -3.76 0.19 15.07
C LYS A 164 -4.60 0.96 14.07
N ILE A 165 -3.96 1.72 13.19
CA ILE A 165 -4.64 2.41 12.10
C ILE A 165 -4.29 1.78 10.76
N LEU A 166 -5.31 1.63 9.93
CA LEU A 166 -5.21 1.28 8.54
C LEU A 166 -5.78 2.41 7.70
N SER A 167 -4.93 3.27 7.16
CA SER A 167 -5.35 4.45 6.40
C SER A 167 -4.54 4.64 5.11
N GLY A 168 -5.03 5.51 4.23
CA GLY A 168 -4.38 5.90 2.99
C GLY A 168 -3.98 4.70 2.12
N ASP A 169 -2.77 4.71 1.61
CA ASP A 169 -2.25 3.68 0.68
C ASP A 169 -2.39 2.23 1.17
N LYS A 170 -2.30 1.99 2.46
CA LYS A 170 -2.43 0.63 3.02
C LYS A 170 -3.88 0.15 2.91
N LEU A 171 -4.83 1.01 3.27
CA LEU A 171 -6.25 0.71 3.13
C LEU A 171 -6.65 0.59 1.66
N TYR A 172 -6.15 1.47 0.81
CA TYR A 172 -6.43 1.45 -0.63
C TYR A 172 -5.94 0.17 -1.31
N ARG A 173 -4.78 -0.34 -0.93
CA ARG A 173 -4.29 -1.63 -1.44
C ARG A 173 -5.18 -2.79 -1.00
N LEU A 174 -5.59 -2.80 0.26
CA LEU A 174 -6.53 -3.80 0.75
C LEU A 174 -7.84 -3.73 -0.04
N ALA A 175 -8.40 -2.54 -0.24
CA ALA A 175 -9.64 -2.33 -0.97
C ALA A 175 -9.53 -2.69 -2.48
N ALA A 176 -8.36 -2.54 -3.08
CA ALA A 176 -8.14 -2.87 -4.49
C ALA A 176 -8.21 -4.37 -4.78
N ASP A 177 -7.85 -5.19 -3.80
CA ASP A 177 -7.83 -6.65 -3.92
C ASP A 177 -9.20 -7.29 -3.64
N MET A 178 -10.19 -6.46 -3.30
CA MET A 178 -11.55 -6.93 -3.03
C MET A 178 -12.42 -6.98 -4.29
N PRO A 179 -13.42 -7.89 -4.33
CA PRO A 179 -14.39 -7.91 -5.41
C PRO A 179 -15.16 -6.59 -5.44
N PRO A 180 -15.55 -6.10 -6.63
CA PRO A 180 -16.37 -4.90 -6.72
C PRO A 180 -17.68 -5.11 -5.95
N LEU A 181 -18.11 -4.06 -5.24
CA LEU A 181 -19.42 -4.04 -4.62
C LEU A 181 -20.47 -4.31 -5.69
N LYS A 182 -21.27 -5.34 -5.50
CA LYS A 182 -22.44 -5.55 -6.36
C LYS A 182 -23.42 -4.41 -6.06
N GLU A 183 -23.64 -3.58 -7.07
CA GLU A 183 -24.75 -2.64 -7.04
C GLU A 183 -26.05 -3.45 -7.04
N SER A 184 -26.73 -3.46 -5.91
CA SER A 184 -28.07 -4.07 -5.74
C SER A 184 -29.12 -2.98 -5.88
#